data_54e1dbc059cbc53141d4346779acf466
#
_entry.id   54e1dbc059cbc53141d4346779acf466
#
_cell.length_a   1.000
_cell.length_b   1.000
_cell.length_c   1.000
_cell.angle_alpha   90.00
_cell.angle_beta   90.00
_cell.angle_gamma   90.00
#
_symmetry.space_group_name_H-M   'P 1'
#
loop_
_entity.id
_entity.type
_entity.pdbx_description
1 polymer ?
#
loop_
_entity_poly.entity_id
_entity_poly.type
_entity_poly.pdbx_seq_one_letter_code
_entity_poly.pdbx_strand_id
1 'polypeptide(L)'
;DGDNVRHGLNGDLGFGAEDRDENVRRVGEVSLLMADAGLLVLSSFISPFRKERDRVRSMHDAAGLPFVEVHVDVPLEVAESRDPKGLYKKARSGEISDFTGIHQAYECPVNPELRLPTHELSLEESSNRILDALRQHGLIP
;
A
#
# COMPACT_ATOMS: atom_id res chain seq x y z
N ASP A 1 7.00 -5.75 0.69
CA ASP A 1 6.15 -5.82 1.89
C ASP A 1 6.80 -5.02 3.02
N GLY A 2 5.95 -4.33 3.80
CA GLY A 2 6.38 -3.39 4.85
C GLY A 2 7.20 -4.05 5.96
N ASP A 3 6.86 -5.26 6.36
CA ASP A 3 7.58 -5.97 7.42
C ASP A 3 9.02 -6.28 6.98
N ASN A 4 9.20 -6.75 5.74
CA ASN A 4 10.52 -7.13 5.22
C ASN A 4 11.48 -5.94 5.10
N VAL A 5 11.02 -4.80 4.57
CA VAL A 5 11.90 -3.62 4.41
C VAL A 5 12.29 -3.01 5.75
N ARG A 6 11.47 -3.17 6.79
CA ARG A 6 11.78 -2.67 8.15
C ARG A 6 12.81 -3.50 8.89
N HIS A 7 13.14 -4.72 8.42
CA HIS A 7 14.27 -5.49 8.94
C HIS A 7 15.63 -5.09 8.34
N GLY A 8 15.64 -4.27 7.30
CA GLY A 8 16.86 -3.85 6.62
C GLY A 8 16.81 -2.39 6.19
N LEU A 9 16.41 -2.14 4.95
CA LEU A 9 16.42 -0.82 4.31
C LEU A 9 15.79 0.30 5.15
N ASN A 10 14.72 0.02 5.88
CA ASN A 10 13.97 0.97 6.70
C ASN A 10 14.00 0.61 8.19
N GLY A 11 15.05 -0.12 8.63
CA GLY A 11 15.22 -0.54 10.02
C GLY A 11 15.51 0.61 10.99
N ASP A 12 15.90 1.77 10.48
CA ASP A 12 16.12 3.01 11.22
C ASP A 12 14.82 3.82 11.45
N LEU A 13 13.71 3.46 10.79
CA LEU A 13 12.46 4.22 10.83
C LEU A 13 11.48 3.68 11.87
N GLY A 14 10.84 4.59 12.59
CA GLY A 14 9.71 4.32 13.48
C GLY A 14 8.35 4.34 12.76
N PHE A 15 7.29 4.63 13.51
CA PHE A 15 5.90 4.66 13.03
C PHE A 15 5.25 6.05 13.08
N GLY A 16 6.00 7.09 13.44
CA GLY A 16 5.56 8.48 13.35
C GLY A 16 5.28 8.91 11.91
N ALA A 17 4.63 10.05 11.74
CA ALA A 17 4.22 10.53 10.41
C ALA A 17 5.40 10.76 9.46
N GLU A 18 6.50 11.35 9.96
CA GLU A 18 7.71 11.60 9.18
C GLU A 18 8.40 10.29 8.76
N ASP A 19 8.51 9.33 9.67
CA ASP A 19 9.09 8.01 9.38
C ASP A 19 8.25 7.22 8.37
N ARG A 20 6.93 7.37 8.41
CA ARG A 20 6.03 6.75 7.42
C ARG A 20 6.20 7.39 6.05
N ASP A 21 6.29 8.71 5.97
CA ASP A 21 6.57 9.42 4.70
C ASP A 21 7.90 8.97 4.10
N GLU A 22 8.95 8.92 4.91
CA GLU A 22 10.27 8.45 4.47
C GLU A 22 10.26 6.95 4.07
N ASN A 23 9.50 6.11 4.80
CA ASN A 23 9.33 4.71 4.44
C ASN A 23 8.70 4.56 3.04
N VAL A 24 7.62 5.29 2.76
CA VAL A 24 6.97 5.26 1.43
C VAL A 24 7.90 5.81 0.37
N ARG A 25 8.65 6.89 0.66
CA ARG A 25 9.64 7.45 -0.26
C ARG A 25 10.71 6.44 -0.65
N ARG A 26 11.36 5.80 0.33
CA ARG A 26 12.42 4.80 0.06
C ARG A 26 11.89 3.60 -0.74
N VAL A 27 10.72 3.11 -0.39
CA VAL A 27 10.07 2.02 -1.14
C VAL A 27 9.75 2.44 -2.57
N GLY A 28 9.30 3.68 -2.77
CA GLY A 28 9.07 4.25 -4.10
C GLY A 28 10.33 4.26 -4.96
N GLU A 29 11.46 4.72 -4.42
CA GLU A 29 12.76 4.72 -5.11
C GLU A 29 13.21 3.30 -5.50
N VAL A 30 13.12 2.35 -4.57
CA VAL A 30 13.48 0.95 -4.86
C VAL A 30 12.56 0.35 -5.91
N SER A 31 11.26 0.62 -5.83
CA SER A 31 10.29 0.14 -6.83
C SER A 31 10.58 0.72 -8.21
N LEU A 32 10.93 2.00 -8.29
CA LEU A 32 11.33 2.67 -9.53
C LEU A 32 12.56 2.00 -10.16
N LEU A 33 13.63 1.79 -9.39
CA LEU A 33 14.85 1.14 -9.86
C LEU A 33 14.60 -0.29 -10.37
N MET A 34 13.77 -1.06 -9.67
CA MET A 34 13.41 -2.41 -10.07
C MET A 34 12.54 -2.42 -11.34
N ALA A 35 11.60 -1.48 -11.46
CA ALA A 35 10.75 -1.35 -12.64
C ALA A 35 11.59 -0.92 -13.87
N ASP A 36 12.54 0.01 -13.70
CA ASP A 36 13.49 0.41 -14.75
C ASP A 36 14.36 -0.77 -15.22
N ALA A 37 14.68 -1.69 -14.32
CA ALA A 37 15.36 -2.95 -14.65
C ALA A 37 14.46 -3.99 -15.35
N GLY A 38 13.20 -3.66 -15.65
CA GLY A 38 12.26 -4.52 -16.37
C GLY A 38 11.49 -5.51 -15.48
N LEU A 39 11.43 -5.29 -14.17
CA LEU A 39 10.68 -6.16 -13.26
C LEU A 39 9.26 -5.63 -13.04
N LEU A 40 8.29 -6.55 -12.94
CA LEU A 40 6.98 -6.24 -12.37
C LEU A 40 7.10 -6.18 -10.85
N VAL A 41 6.94 -4.98 -10.27
CA VAL A 41 7.13 -4.75 -8.84
C VAL A 41 5.78 -4.70 -8.14
N LEU A 42 5.59 -5.54 -7.12
CA LEU A 42 4.41 -5.55 -6.27
C LEU A 42 4.75 -4.99 -4.89
N SER A 43 4.24 -3.81 -4.57
CA SER A 43 4.44 -3.13 -3.29
C SER A 43 3.15 -3.14 -2.47
N SER A 44 3.20 -3.70 -1.25
CA SER A 44 2.06 -3.83 -0.35
C SER A 44 2.32 -3.05 0.93
N PHE A 45 1.68 -1.87 1.04
CA PHE A 45 1.83 -0.93 2.16
C PHE A 45 0.50 -0.27 2.49
N ILE A 46 0.33 0.19 3.72
CA ILE A 46 -0.85 0.96 4.13
C ILE A 46 -0.91 2.28 3.38
N SER A 47 0.22 3.00 3.21
CA SER A 47 0.34 4.27 2.48
C SER A 47 -0.84 5.22 2.73
N PRO A 48 -1.04 5.71 3.96
CA PRO A 48 -2.31 6.30 4.37
C PRO A 48 -2.59 7.67 3.73
N PHE A 49 -1.56 8.39 3.29
CA PHE A 49 -1.70 9.75 2.78
C PHE A 49 -1.59 9.81 1.25
N ARG A 50 -2.51 10.56 0.62
CA ARG A 50 -2.52 10.76 -0.84
C ARG A 50 -1.22 11.36 -1.35
N LYS A 51 -0.72 12.39 -0.66
CA LYS A 51 0.53 13.07 -1.01
C LYS A 51 1.70 12.11 -1.23
N GLU A 52 1.81 11.09 -0.40
CA GLU A 52 2.87 10.08 -0.49
C GLU A 52 2.70 9.20 -1.73
N ARG A 53 1.48 8.71 -1.97
CA ARG A 53 1.16 7.88 -3.14
C ARG A 53 1.31 8.67 -4.44
N ASP A 54 0.81 9.91 -4.49
CA ASP A 54 0.92 10.80 -5.64
C ASP A 54 2.39 11.12 -5.96
N ARG A 55 3.24 11.26 -4.95
CA ARG A 55 4.69 11.43 -5.13
C ARG A 55 5.30 10.22 -5.82
N VAL A 56 5.01 9.00 -5.35
CA VAL A 56 5.54 7.78 -5.96
C VAL A 56 5.03 7.61 -7.40
N ARG A 57 3.75 7.88 -7.66
CA ARG A 57 3.19 7.91 -9.01
C ARG A 57 3.95 8.89 -9.90
N SER A 58 4.12 10.13 -9.45
CA SER A 58 4.82 11.17 -10.23
C SER A 58 6.27 10.80 -10.56
N MET A 59 6.95 10.07 -9.68
CA MET A 59 8.31 9.58 -9.94
C MET A 59 8.32 8.56 -11.09
N HIS A 60 7.36 7.63 -11.11
CA HIS A 60 7.23 6.63 -12.18
C HIS A 60 6.82 7.29 -13.50
N ASP A 61 5.85 8.21 -13.47
CA ASP A 61 5.41 8.98 -14.65
C ASP A 61 6.58 9.75 -15.27
N ALA A 62 7.41 10.41 -14.45
CA ALA A 62 8.57 11.16 -14.91
C ALA A 62 9.64 10.25 -15.56
N ALA A 63 9.73 9.00 -15.16
CA ALA A 63 10.61 7.99 -15.75
C ALA A 63 9.97 7.27 -16.95
N GLY A 64 8.71 7.55 -17.30
CA GLY A 64 7.98 6.86 -18.36
C GLY A 64 7.64 5.40 -18.01
N LEU A 65 7.58 5.07 -16.72
CA LEU A 65 7.29 3.73 -16.23
C LEU A 65 5.83 3.61 -15.77
N PRO A 66 5.14 2.51 -16.08
CA PRO A 66 3.77 2.28 -15.65
C PRO A 66 3.65 2.24 -14.13
N PHE A 67 2.55 2.82 -13.60
CA PHE A 67 2.20 2.77 -12.20
C PHE A 67 0.72 2.42 -12.06
N VAL A 68 0.40 1.40 -11.28
CA VAL A 68 -0.96 0.94 -11.01
C VAL A 68 -1.23 1.04 -9.51
N GLU A 69 -2.13 1.94 -9.12
CA GLU A 69 -2.59 2.07 -7.74
C GLU A 69 -3.78 1.14 -7.51
N VAL A 70 -3.60 0.19 -6.59
CA VAL A 70 -4.65 -0.74 -6.18
C VAL A 70 -5.17 -0.35 -4.80
N HIS A 71 -6.39 0.14 -4.74
CA HIS A 71 -7.06 0.43 -3.47
C HIS A 71 -7.72 -0.83 -2.92
N VAL A 72 -7.09 -1.42 -1.92
CA VAL A 72 -7.67 -2.54 -1.14
C VAL A 72 -8.66 -1.95 -0.17
N ASP A 73 -9.94 -1.91 -0.58
CA ASP A 73 -11.01 -1.23 0.14
C ASP A 73 -11.76 -2.19 1.08
N VAL A 74 -11.91 -1.75 2.32
CA VAL A 74 -12.67 -2.51 3.33
C VAL A 74 -13.19 -1.55 4.42
N PRO A 75 -14.45 -1.70 4.88
CA PRO A 75 -14.92 -0.97 6.06
C PRO A 75 -14.06 -1.25 7.28
N LEU A 76 -13.83 -0.23 8.10
CA LEU A 76 -12.96 -0.34 9.28
C LEU A 76 -13.39 -1.46 10.21
N GLU A 77 -14.68 -1.63 10.44
CA GLU A 77 -15.25 -2.66 11.31
C GLU A 77 -14.91 -4.07 10.81
N VAL A 78 -14.88 -4.25 9.49
CA VAL A 78 -14.52 -5.53 8.88
C VAL A 78 -13.02 -5.77 8.99
N ALA A 79 -12.18 -4.76 8.75
CA ALA A 79 -10.73 -4.86 8.94
C ALA A 79 -10.39 -5.20 10.41
N GLU A 80 -11.06 -4.53 11.34
CA GLU A 80 -10.93 -4.74 12.78
C GLU A 80 -11.39 -6.17 13.21
N SER A 81 -12.47 -6.68 12.63
CA SER A 81 -12.94 -8.05 12.90
C SER A 81 -11.99 -9.13 12.36
N ARG A 82 -11.26 -8.85 11.29
CA ARG A 82 -10.26 -9.78 10.72
C ARG A 82 -8.98 -9.84 11.53
N ASP A 83 -8.50 -8.74 12.01
CA ASP A 83 -7.30 -8.48 12.84
C ASP A 83 -6.31 -9.67 13.02
N PRO A 84 -5.72 -10.22 11.95
CA PRO A 84 -4.95 -11.47 11.99
C PRO A 84 -3.69 -11.39 12.87
N LYS A 85 -3.18 -10.17 13.09
CA LYS A 85 -1.99 -9.91 13.93
C LYS A 85 -2.34 -9.33 15.30
N GLY A 86 -3.60 -9.10 15.61
CA GLY A 86 -4.05 -8.48 16.87
C GLY A 86 -3.66 -6.99 17.02
N LEU A 87 -3.33 -6.32 15.92
CA LEU A 87 -2.85 -4.94 15.95
C LEU A 87 -3.96 -3.93 16.25
N TYR A 88 -5.16 -4.16 15.75
CA TYR A 88 -6.34 -3.34 16.09
C TYR A 88 -6.66 -3.44 17.59
N LYS A 89 -6.63 -4.65 18.14
CA LYS A 89 -6.83 -4.87 19.58
C LYS A 89 -5.80 -4.10 20.40
N LYS A 90 -4.52 -4.13 20.01
CA LYS A 90 -3.44 -3.40 20.69
C LYS A 90 -3.60 -1.88 20.55
N ALA A 91 -4.04 -1.40 19.39
CA ALA A 91 -4.31 0.02 19.19
C ALA A 91 -5.49 0.50 20.08
N ARG A 92 -6.56 -0.28 20.17
CA ARG A 92 -7.72 0.02 21.05
C ARG A 92 -7.37 -0.01 22.53
N SER A 93 -6.45 -0.88 22.96
CA SER A 93 -5.97 -0.93 24.34
C SER A 93 -4.96 0.18 24.68
N GLY A 94 -4.52 0.97 23.71
CA GLY A 94 -3.51 2.01 23.89
C GLY A 94 -2.07 1.50 23.93
N GLU A 95 -1.83 0.22 23.63
CA GLU A 95 -0.47 -0.34 23.52
C GLU A 95 0.27 0.15 22.27
N ILE A 96 -0.47 0.52 21.23
CA ILE A 96 0.06 1.09 19.98
C ILE A 96 -0.55 2.46 19.78
N SER A 97 0.29 3.49 19.64
CA SER A 97 -0.09 4.82 19.20
C SER A 97 -0.01 4.95 17.67
N ASP A 98 -0.58 6.02 17.13
CA ASP A 98 -0.44 6.39 15.71
C ASP A 98 -0.90 5.32 14.70
N PHE A 99 -1.90 4.53 15.08
CA PHE A 99 -2.43 3.45 14.24
C PHE A 99 -3.44 4.00 13.20
N THR A 100 -3.19 3.73 11.92
CA THR A 100 -4.07 4.15 10.82
C THR A 100 -5.46 3.53 10.94
N GLY A 101 -6.49 4.35 10.78
CA GLY A 101 -7.90 3.95 10.93
C GLY A 101 -8.44 4.11 12.35
N ILE A 102 -7.58 4.21 13.37
CA ILE A 102 -7.99 4.45 14.77
C ILE A 102 -7.54 5.82 15.25
N HIS A 103 -6.25 6.10 15.20
CA HIS A 103 -5.67 7.36 15.68
C HIS A 103 -5.36 8.32 14.52
N GLN A 104 -5.11 7.79 13.33
CA GLN A 104 -4.78 8.55 12.13
C GLN A 104 -5.77 8.21 11.02
N ALA A 105 -6.15 9.21 10.23
CA ALA A 105 -7.02 9.02 9.07
C ALA A 105 -6.31 8.24 7.96
N TYR A 106 -7.08 7.48 7.19
CA TYR A 106 -6.69 6.95 5.89
C TYR A 106 -7.34 7.82 4.81
N GLU A 107 -6.55 8.40 3.95
CA GLU A 107 -7.02 9.20 2.81
C GLU A 107 -7.25 8.30 1.60
N CYS A 108 -8.52 7.97 1.31
CA CYS A 108 -8.86 7.15 0.15
C CYS A 108 -8.30 7.73 -1.15
N PRO A 109 -7.76 6.91 -2.05
CA PRO A 109 -7.34 7.35 -3.38
C PRO A 109 -8.51 8.04 -4.12
N VAL A 110 -8.18 9.05 -4.93
CA VAL A 110 -9.21 9.76 -5.73
C VAL A 110 -9.54 8.97 -7.00
N ASN A 111 -8.51 8.50 -7.70
CA ASN A 111 -8.62 7.80 -8.96
C ASN A 111 -7.63 6.63 -9.02
N PRO A 112 -7.82 5.58 -8.20
CA PRO A 112 -6.99 4.37 -8.31
C PRO A 112 -7.33 3.63 -9.60
N GLU A 113 -6.36 3.00 -10.24
CA GLU A 113 -6.58 2.15 -11.42
C GLU A 113 -7.48 0.94 -11.08
N LEU A 114 -7.40 0.47 -9.84
CA LEU A 114 -8.24 -0.63 -9.38
C LEU A 114 -8.71 -0.42 -7.94
N ARG A 115 -10.03 -0.58 -7.71
CA ARG A 115 -10.62 -0.64 -6.37
C ARG A 115 -11.10 -2.07 -6.09
N LEU A 116 -10.66 -2.64 -4.96
CA LEU A 116 -11.01 -3.98 -4.52
C LEU A 116 -11.82 -3.93 -3.21
N PRO A 117 -13.15 -4.02 -3.27
CA PRO A 117 -13.99 -4.13 -2.06
C PRO A 117 -13.86 -5.54 -1.46
N THR A 118 -12.79 -5.77 -0.69
CA THR A 118 -12.41 -7.11 -0.21
C THR A 118 -13.35 -7.71 0.85
N HIS A 119 -14.35 -6.97 1.29
CA HIS A 119 -15.44 -7.47 2.12
C HIS A 119 -16.57 -8.12 1.31
N GLU A 120 -16.61 -7.86 -0.01
CA GLU A 120 -17.59 -8.41 -0.96
C GLU A 120 -16.98 -9.48 -1.88
N LEU A 121 -15.65 -9.60 -1.89
CA LEU A 121 -14.92 -10.47 -2.82
C LEU A 121 -14.17 -11.57 -2.08
N SER A 122 -14.12 -12.75 -2.67
CA SER A 122 -13.18 -13.79 -2.28
C SER A 122 -11.73 -13.39 -2.63
N LEU A 123 -10.77 -14.12 -2.05
CA LEU A 123 -9.36 -13.94 -2.37
C LEU A 123 -9.09 -14.23 -3.86
N GLU A 124 -9.71 -15.26 -4.41
CA GLU A 124 -9.57 -15.64 -5.81
C GLU A 124 -10.12 -14.56 -6.75
N GLU A 125 -11.33 -14.05 -6.49
CA GLU A 125 -11.92 -12.95 -7.26
C GLU A 125 -11.05 -11.69 -7.20
N SER A 126 -10.54 -11.34 -6.01
CA SER A 126 -9.65 -10.19 -5.83
C SER A 126 -8.36 -10.36 -6.65
N SER A 127 -7.75 -11.55 -6.60
CA SER A 127 -6.54 -11.87 -7.36
C SER A 127 -6.78 -11.81 -8.87
N ASN A 128 -7.89 -12.36 -9.35
CA ASN A 128 -8.24 -12.33 -10.76
C ASN A 128 -8.46 -10.89 -11.26
N ARG A 129 -9.11 -10.03 -10.47
CA ARG A 129 -9.27 -8.61 -10.83
C ARG A 129 -7.93 -7.87 -10.95
N ILE A 130 -6.95 -8.20 -10.09
CA ILE A 130 -5.60 -7.64 -10.21
C ILE A 130 -4.94 -8.12 -11.51
N LEU A 131 -4.99 -9.42 -11.80
CA LEU A 131 -4.42 -9.96 -13.04
C LEU A 131 -5.06 -9.35 -14.29
N ASP A 132 -6.38 -9.17 -14.28
CA ASP A 132 -7.09 -8.55 -15.41
C ASP A 132 -6.71 -7.07 -15.56
N ALA A 133 -6.56 -6.33 -14.47
CA ALA A 133 -6.07 -4.96 -14.53
C ALA A 133 -4.64 -4.90 -15.10
N LEU A 134 -3.74 -5.79 -14.67
CA LEU A 134 -2.37 -5.85 -15.21
C LEU A 134 -2.36 -6.17 -16.71
N ARG A 135 -3.24 -7.09 -17.18
CA ARG A 135 -3.40 -7.38 -18.62
C ARG A 135 -3.93 -6.17 -19.40
N GLN A 136 -4.95 -5.49 -18.86
CA GLN A 136 -5.52 -4.29 -19.48
C GLN A 136 -4.49 -3.16 -19.63
N HIS A 137 -3.55 -3.06 -18.70
CA HIS A 137 -2.44 -2.12 -18.75
C HIS A 137 -1.23 -2.65 -19.57
N GLY A 138 -1.30 -3.84 -20.15
CA GLY A 138 -0.23 -4.45 -20.95
C GLY A 138 1.02 -4.82 -20.15
N LEU A 139 0.88 -5.03 -18.85
CA LEU A 139 2.00 -5.33 -17.94
C LEU A 139 2.30 -6.84 -17.84
N ILE A 140 1.34 -7.66 -18.17
CA ILE A 140 1.48 -9.12 -18.29
C ILE A 140 0.70 -9.63 -19.52
N PRO A 141 1.03 -10.82 -20.04
CA PRO A 141 0.31 -11.47 -21.15
C PRO A 141 -1.17 -11.73 -20.83
#